data_7085da268cb3acaf987fd5e66fc965f0
#
_entry.id   7085da268cb3acaf987fd5e66fc965f0
#
_cell.length_a   1.000
_cell.length_b   1.000
_cell.length_c   1.000
_cell.angle_alpha   90.00
_cell.angle_beta   90.00
_cell.angle_gamma   90.00
#
_symmetry.space_group_name_H-M   'P 1'
#
loop_
_entity.id
_entity.type
_entity.pdbx_description
1 polymer ?
#
loop_
_entity_poly.entity_id
_entity_poly.type
_entity_poly.pdbx_seq_one_letter_code
_entity_poly.pdbx_strand_id
1 'polypeptide(L)'
;MSRTLKVGTRGSTLATTQAGHVRDALIAAGHPAELVIVRTTGDVVMAPVERIGVGVFTMELRSALERGDCDVAVHSYKDLPTAPDGRFAPIAVPPRVDPSDVLVARDGLTLETLPTGARVGTSAPRRRSQLAALRPDLDLHPLRGNIDTRMGYVASGDLDAVVLAAAGLDRVGVGERATQRFGIDEMLPAPAQGALAVECRADDTGAAEAVALLDHLPSRVRVTAERRLLAQLEAGCTAPVGARAELAGGVLTLHAVVAAHDGSTVLRAEGTVDTGDHPAGPVTAAD
;
A
#
# COMPACT_ATOMS: atom_id res chain seq x y z
N MET A 1 -13.05 32.50 -7.92
CA MET A 1 -11.93 32.00 -7.12
C MET A 1 -12.23 30.52 -6.83
N SER A 2 -11.30 29.59 -7.16
CA SER A 2 -11.48 28.18 -6.80
C SER A 2 -11.48 28.04 -5.28
N ARG A 3 -12.37 27.21 -4.73
CA ARG A 3 -12.38 26.92 -3.29
C ARG A 3 -11.09 26.20 -2.90
N THR A 4 -10.63 26.38 -1.67
CA THR A 4 -9.54 25.58 -1.11
C THR A 4 -10.04 24.16 -0.83
N LEU A 5 -9.39 23.14 -1.41
CA LEU A 5 -9.71 21.73 -1.20
C LEU A 5 -9.14 21.25 0.14
N LYS A 6 -9.98 20.60 0.95
CA LYS A 6 -9.61 19.97 2.21
C LYS A 6 -9.15 18.54 1.94
N VAL A 7 -7.86 18.28 2.09
CA VAL A 7 -7.27 16.94 1.93
C VAL A 7 -7.27 16.23 3.27
N GLY A 8 -8.17 15.27 3.43
CA GLY A 8 -8.36 14.47 4.63
C GLY A 8 -7.26 13.42 4.79
N THR A 9 -6.69 13.32 5.98
CA THR A 9 -5.67 12.33 6.34
C THR A 9 -5.73 11.95 7.82
N ARG A 10 -5.12 10.81 8.15
CA ARG A 10 -4.91 10.42 9.55
C ARG A 10 -3.73 11.19 10.15
N GLY A 11 -3.65 11.22 11.50
CA GLY A 11 -2.61 11.96 12.23
C GLY A 11 -1.23 11.30 12.29
N SER A 12 -1.03 10.09 11.72
CA SER A 12 0.30 9.45 11.74
C SER A 12 1.28 10.13 10.78
N THR A 13 2.58 10.15 11.11
CA THR A 13 3.64 10.75 10.29
C THR A 13 3.56 10.29 8.84
N LEU A 14 3.44 8.97 8.59
CA LEU A 14 3.34 8.45 7.22
C LEU A 14 2.08 8.97 6.50
N ALA A 15 0.93 8.98 7.15
CA ALA A 15 -0.32 9.42 6.52
C ALA A 15 -0.28 10.92 6.20
N THR A 16 0.23 11.75 7.11
CA THR A 16 0.37 13.20 6.86
C THR A 16 1.39 13.50 5.77
N THR A 17 2.50 12.75 5.70
CA THR A 17 3.47 12.86 4.60
C THR A 17 2.82 12.50 3.26
N GLN A 18 2.09 11.39 3.18
CA GLN A 18 1.39 10.96 1.96
C GLN A 18 0.37 12.00 1.49
N ALA A 19 -0.45 12.50 2.41
CA ALA A 19 -1.44 13.53 2.09
C ALA A 19 -0.79 14.87 1.76
N GLY A 20 0.36 15.18 2.37
CA GLY A 20 1.17 16.35 2.02
C GLY A 20 1.62 16.33 0.56
N HIS A 21 2.12 15.20 0.07
CA HIS A 21 2.48 15.06 -1.35
C HIS A 21 1.29 15.30 -2.29
N VAL A 22 0.10 14.80 -1.93
CA VAL A 22 -1.13 15.01 -2.71
C VAL A 22 -1.57 16.48 -2.66
N ARG A 23 -1.56 17.11 -1.48
CA ARG A 23 -1.84 18.54 -1.33
C ARG A 23 -0.91 19.37 -2.21
N ASP A 24 0.39 19.12 -2.15
CA ASP A 24 1.39 19.89 -2.91
C ASP A 24 1.22 19.70 -4.42
N ALA A 25 0.85 18.49 -4.85
CA ALA A 25 0.54 18.20 -6.25
C ALA A 25 -0.74 18.92 -6.72
N LEU A 26 -1.79 19.00 -5.89
CA LEU A 26 -3.00 19.77 -6.18
C LEU A 26 -2.68 21.28 -6.30
N ILE A 27 -1.87 21.82 -5.40
CA ILE A 27 -1.44 23.21 -5.44
C ILE A 27 -0.63 23.48 -6.71
N ALA A 28 0.30 22.60 -7.07
CA ALA A 28 1.09 22.70 -8.30
C ALA A 28 0.22 22.64 -9.56
N ALA A 29 -0.90 21.91 -9.51
CA ALA A 29 -1.90 21.84 -10.58
C ALA A 29 -2.87 23.07 -10.61
N GLY A 30 -2.68 24.06 -9.72
CA GLY A 30 -3.49 25.28 -9.68
C GLY A 30 -4.73 25.21 -8.78
N HIS A 31 -4.86 24.19 -7.96
CA HIS A 31 -5.96 24.00 -7.02
C HIS A 31 -5.47 24.26 -5.58
N PRO A 32 -5.89 25.35 -4.92
CA PRO A 32 -5.57 25.59 -3.51
C PRO A 32 -6.02 24.40 -2.66
N ALA A 33 -5.14 23.92 -1.79
CA ALA A 33 -5.43 22.76 -0.94
C ALA A 33 -4.77 22.88 0.43
N GLU A 34 -5.41 22.32 1.46
CA GLU A 34 -4.92 22.26 2.83
C GLU A 34 -5.13 20.87 3.43
N LEU A 35 -4.33 20.50 4.44
CA LEU A 35 -4.50 19.23 5.15
C LEU A 35 -5.52 19.36 6.26
N VAL A 36 -6.39 18.35 6.39
CA VAL A 36 -7.34 18.22 7.49
C VAL A 36 -7.12 16.86 8.16
N ILE A 37 -6.78 16.90 9.46
CA ILE A 37 -6.62 15.66 10.24
C ILE A 37 -7.99 15.13 10.63
N VAL A 38 -8.32 13.96 10.07
CA VAL A 38 -9.51 13.19 10.45
C VAL A 38 -9.13 12.28 11.61
N ARG A 39 -9.75 12.48 12.78
CA ARG A 39 -9.56 11.61 13.94
C ARG A 39 -10.28 10.30 13.70
N THR A 40 -9.57 9.19 13.83
CA THR A 40 -10.10 7.85 13.62
C THR A 40 -10.14 7.08 14.94
N THR A 41 -11.18 6.28 15.12
CA THR A 41 -11.34 5.40 16.30
C THR A 41 -10.17 4.41 16.39
N GLY A 42 -9.64 3.99 15.24
CA GLY A 42 -8.49 3.10 15.16
C GLY A 42 -7.17 3.73 15.61
N ASP A 43 -7.07 5.06 15.70
CA ASP A 43 -5.91 5.74 16.27
C ASP A 43 -5.94 5.72 17.83
N VAL A 44 -7.09 5.39 18.42
CA VAL A 44 -7.31 5.38 19.88
C VAL A 44 -7.34 3.95 20.43
N VAL A 45 -7.77 2.96 19.65
CA VAL A 45 -7.96 1.57 20.10
C VAL A 45 -6.83 0.67 19.61
N MET A 46 -5.98 0.22 20.51
CA MET A 46 -4.87 -0.73 20.28
C MET A 46 -5.35 -2.20 20.23
N ALA A 47 -6.55 -2.47 19.73
CA ALA A 47 -7.07 -3.84 19.62
C ALA A 47 -6.49 -4.60 18.42
N PRO A 48 -6.47 -5.96 18.39
CA PRO A 48 -6.03 -6.78 17.25
C PRO A 48 -6.73 -6.42 15.94
N VAL A 49 -6.00 -6.33 14.81
CA VAL A 49 -6.57 -5.98 13.47
C VAL A 49 -7.69 -6.96 13.11
N GLU A 50 -7.56 -8.22 13.52
CA GLU A 50 -8.59 -9.24 13.35
C GLU A 50 -9.89 -8.89 14.12
N ARG A 51 -9.82 -8.08 15.19
CA ARG A 51 -10.97 -7.62 15.97
C ARG A 51 -11.49 -6.25 15.53
N ILE A 52 -10.64 -5.41 14.94
CA ILE A 52 -11.02 -4.05 14.48
C ILE A 52 -11.60 -4.11 13.06
N GLY A 53 -11.31 -5.17 12.31
CA GLY A 53 -11.72 -5.35 10.91
C GLY A 53 -10.79 -4.67 9.91
N VAL A 54 -10.65 -5.32 8.74
CA VAL A 54 -9.89 -4.75 7.61
C VAL A 54 -10.68 -3.55 7.08
N GLY A 55 -10.01 -2.41 6.92
CA GLY A 55 -10.62 -1.23 6.31
C GLY A 55 -11.20 -0.18 7.27
N VAL A 56 -11.12 -0.34 8.61
CA VAL A 56 -11.63 0.68 9.56
C VAL A 56 -11.09 2.07 9.25
N PHE A 57 -9.80 2.18 8.96
CA PHE A 57 -9.17 3.47 8.64
C PHE A 57 -9.65 4.08 7.32
N THR A 58 -9.96 3.25 6.33
CA THR A 58 -10.51 3.71 5.06
C THR A 58 -11.96 4.12 5.20
N MET A 59 -12.74 3.39 6.00
CA MET A 59 -14.14 3.71 6.27
C MET A 59 -14.29 5.06 6.97
N GLU A 60 -13.44 5.39 7.93
CA GLU A 60 -13.53 6.65 8.68
C GLU A 60 -13.19 7.86 7.80
N LEU A 61 -12.17 7.75 6.91
CA LEU A 61 -11.88 8.79 5.92
C LEU A 61 -13.02 8.94 4.91
N ARG A 62 -13.59 7.84 4.44
CA ARG A 62 -14.78 7.87 3.56
C ARG A 62 -15.99 8.48 4.24
N SER A 63 -16.21 8.17 5.52
CA SER A 63 -17.27 8.83 6.30
C SER A 63 -17.04 10.33 6.46
N ALA A 64 -15.79 10.77 6.58
CA ALA A 64 -15.44 12.19 6.61
C ALA A 64 -15.71 12.87 5.25
N LEU A 65 -15.43 12.19 4.12
CA LEU A 65 -15.83 12.65 2.79
C LEU A 65 -17.35 12.80 2.68
N GLU A 66 -18.13 11.81 3.12
CA GLU A 66 -19.61 11.86 3.09
C GLU A 66 -20.20 13.01 3.90
N ARG A 67 -19.63 13.28 5.08
CA ARG A 67 -20.06 14.41 5.92
C ARG A 67 -19.60 15.78 5.41
N GLY A 68 -18.69 15.83 4.41
CA GLY A 68 -18.08 17.07 3.94
C GLY A 68 -17.01 17.65 4.90
N ASP A 69 -16.50 16.86 5.84
CA ASP A 69 -15.39 17.26 6.71
C ASP A 69 -14.11 17.45 5.91
N CYS A 70 -13.95 16.70 4.80
CA CYS A 70 -12.92 16.89 3.78
C CYS A 70 -13.51 16.70 2.37
N ASP A 71 -12.77 17.16 1.36
CA ASP A 71 -13.15 17.08 -0.06
C ASP A 71 -12.42 15.95 -0.79
N VAL A 72 -11.21 15.64 -0.34
CA VAL A 72 -10.31 14.64 -0.90
C VAL A 72 -9.80 13.76 0.22
N ALA A 73 -9.76 12.44 0.01
CA ALA A 73 -9.16 11.48 0.94
C ALA A 73 -7.96 10.78 0.31
N VAL A 74 -6.90 10.59 1.09
CA VAL A 74 -5.66 9.94 0.64
C VAL A 74 -5.46 8.64 1.39
N HIS A 75 -5.34 7.54 0.63
CA HIS A 75 -5.15 6.19 1.16
C HIS A 75 -3.87 5.54 0.62
N SER A 76 -3.25 4.68 1.40
CA SER A 76 -2.39 3.64 0.83
C SER A 76 -3.28 2.68 0.06
N TYR A 77 -3.08 2.53 -1.26
CA TYR A 77 -4.05 1.85 -2.12
C TYR A 77 -4.24 0.36 -1.78
N LYS A 78 -3.21 -0.28 -1.24
CA LYS A 78 -3.28 -1.68 -0.76
C LYS A 78 -4.29 -1.89 0.38
N ASP A 79 -4.66 -0.83 1.11
CA ASP A 79 -5.53 -0.90 2.28
C ASP A 79 -7.00 -0.64 1.91
N LEU A 80 -7.29 -0.17 0.68
CA LEU A 80 -8.64 -0.01 0.16
C LEU A 80 -9.26 -1.36 -0.22
N PRO A 81 -10.55 -1.61 0.12
CA PRO A 81 -11.28 -2.76 -0.37
C PRO A 81 -11.21 -2.90 -1.89
N THR A 82 -11.25 -4.13 -2.40
CA THR A 82 -11.26 -4.40 -3.85
C THR A 82 -12.62 -4.09 -4.50
N ALA A 83 -13.69 -4.25 -3.74
CA ALA A 83 -15.02 -3.91 -4.20
C ALA A 83 -15.15 -2.39 -4.45
N PRO A 84 -15.63 -1.97 -5.62
CA PRO A 84 -15.88 -0.56 -5.92
C PRO A 84 -16.97 0.00 -5.02
N ASP A 85 -16.86 1.30 -4.69
CA ASP A 85 -17.88 2.04 -3.96
C ASP A 85 -18.26 3.27 -4.78
N GLY A 86 -19.43 3.22 -5.41
CA GLY A 86 -19.89 4.27 -6.32
C GLY A 86 -20.12 5.65 -5.69
N ARG A 87 -20.05 5.76 -4.35
CA ARG A 87 -20.12 7.06 -3.66
C ARG A 87 -18.85 7.88 -3.81
N PHE A 88 -17.73 7.21 -4.10
CA PHE A 88 -16.38 7.81 -4.18
C PHE A 88 -15.76 7.52 -5.55
N ALA A 89 -15.60 8.57 -6.35
CA ALA A 89 -15.01 8.52 -7.67
C ALA A 89 -14.62 9.94 -8.13
N PRO A 90 -13.64 10.09 -9.03
CA PRO A 90 -12.70 9.07 -9.49
C PRO A 90 -11.67 8.72 -8.41
N ILE A 91 -11.05 7.54 -8.53
CA ILE A 91 -9.82 7.25 -7.80
C ILE A 91 -8.66 7.62 -8.71
N ALA A 92 -7.90 8.65 -8.35
CA ALA A 92 -6.62 8.92 -9.02
C ALA A 92 -5.49 8.15 -8.35
N VAL A 93 -4.57 7.69 -9.17
CA VAL A 93 -3.36 7.00 -8.72
C VAL A 93 -2.14 7.83 -9.13
N PRO A 94 -1.57 8.64 -8.24
CA PRO A 94 -0.33 9.36 -8.49
C PRO A 94 0.84 8.44 -8.85
N PRO A 95 1.98 8.96 -9.33
CA PRO A 95 3.16 8.16 -9.60
C PRO A 95 3.49 7.21 -8.45
N ARG A 96 3.54 5.89 -8.75
CA ARG A 96 3.82 4.84 -7.76
C ARG A 96 5.29 4.86 -7.40
N VAL A 97 5.59 4.81 -6.12
CA VAL A 97 6.95 4.60 -5.61
C VAL A 97 7.28 3.11 -5.51
N ASP A 98 8.52 2.76 -5.11
CA ASP A 98 8.97 1.37 -4.99
C ASP A 98 7.96 0.49 -4.23
N PRO A 99 7.40 -0.55 -4.88
CA PRO A 99 6.43 -1.45 -4.26
C PRO A 99 7.07 -2.54 -3.39
N SER A 100 8.39 -2.70 -3.40
CA SER A 100 9.06 -3.81 -2.73
C SER A 100 8.85 -3.81 -1.21
N ASP A 101 9.02 -4.98 -0.61
CA ASP A 101 9.26 -5.10 0.81
C ASP A 101 10.74 -4.95 1.12
N VAL A 102 11.07 -4.59 2.34
CA VAL A 102 12.45 -4.43 2.81
C VAL A 102 12.63 -5.12 4.15
N LEU A 103 13.83 -5.62 4.37
CA LEU A 103 14.32 -6.03 5.67
C LEU A 103 15.01 -4.84 6.34
N VAL A 104 14.72 -4.64 7.61
CA VAL A 104 15.49 -3.78 8.51
C VAL A 104 16.00 -4.68 9.61
N ALA A 105 17.30 -5.02 9.56
CA ALA A 105 17.91 -5.95 10.48
C ALA A 105 19.04 -5.27 11.29
N ARG A 106 19.35 -5.82 12.46
CA ARG A 106 20.54 -5.42 13.21
C ARG A 106 21.81 -5.71 12.40
N ASP A 107 22.87 -4.99 12.68
CA ASP A 107 24.21 -5.23 12.19
C ASP A 107 24.35 -5.30 10.64
N GLY A 108 23.38 -4.72 9.92
CA GLY A 108 23.37 -4.75 8.45
C GLY A 108 23.08 -6.12 7.84
N LEU A 109 22.54 -7.08 8.61
CA LEU A 109 22.23 -8.43 8.15
C LEU A 109 21.18 -8.44 7.03
N THR A 110 21.31 -9.40 6.13
CA THR A 110 20.34 -9.72 5.07
C THR A 110 19.56 -10.98 5.45
N LEU A 111 18.51 -11.32 4.69
CA LEU A 111 17.74 -12.55 4.92
C LEU A 111 18.64 -13.79 4.90
N GLU A 112 19.62 -13.82 4.01
CA GLU A 112 20.58 -14.93 3.90
C GLU A 112 21.50 -15.03 5.12
N THR A 113 21.97 -13.88 5.64
CA THR A 113 22.95 -13.82 6.73
C THR A 113 22.33 -13.79 8.13
N LEU A 114 21.01 -13.70 8.25
CA LEU A 114 20.32 -13.86 9.53
C LEU A 114 20.63 -15.25 10.13
N PRO A 115 20.99 -15.34 11.43
CA PRO A 115 21.24 -16.62 12.08
C PRO A 115 19.99 -17.48 12.14
N THR A 116 20.17 -18.82 12.24
CA THR A 116 19.09 -19.76 12.52
C THR A 116 18.37 -19.37 13.81
N GLY A 117 17.03 -19.40 13.77
CA GLY A 117 16.19 -18.99 14.90
C GLY A 117 16.10 -17.48 15.10
N ALA A 118 16.60 -16.65 14.16
CA ALA A 118 16.48 -15.19 14.26
C ALA A 118 15.01 -14.76 14.35
N ARG A 119 14.72 -13.84 15.27
CA ARG A 119 13.38 -13.31 15.52
C ARG A 119 13.06 -12.22 14.50
N VAL A 120 12.10 -12.50 13.60
CA VAL A 120 11.72 -11.57 12.52
C VAL A 120 10.29 -11.12 12.70
N GLY A 121 10.09 -9.80 12.82
CA GLY A 121 8.80 -9.18 13.07
C GLY A 121 8.01 -8.87 11.80
N THR A 122 6.81 -9.45 11.65
CA THR A 122 5.81 -9.05 10.66
C THR A 122 4.44 -9.65 10.98
N SER A 123 3.36 -8.88 10.80
CA SER A 123 1.99 -9.39 10.95
C SER A 123 1.29 -9.64 9.60
N ALA A 124 1.90 -9.25 8.48
CA ALA A 124 1.28 -9.47 7.18
C ALA A 124 1.33 -10.96 6.79
N PRO A 125 0.18 -11.65 6.60
CA PRO A 125 0.16 -13.08 6.25
C PRO A 125 1.01 -13.39 5.02
N ARG A 126 0.92 -12.57 3.99
CA ARG A 126 1.71 -12.68 2.77
C ARG A 126 3.24 -12.69 3.02
N ARG A 127 3.72 -11.82 3.93
CA ARG A 127 5.15 -11.79 4.30
C ARG A 127 5.54 -13.02 5.11
N ARG A 128 4.71 -13.37 6.09
CA ARG A 128 4.95 -14.54 6.94
C ARG A 128 5.07 -15.83 6.12
N SER A 129 4.12 -16.05 5.21
CA SER A 129 4.11 -17.25 4.35
C SER A 129 5.33 -17.32 3.43
N GLN A 130 5.71 -16.21 2.80
CA GLN A 130 6.89 -16.18 1.92
C GLN A 130 8.19 -16.31 2.70
N LEU A 131 8.30 -15.69 3.89
CA LEU A 131 9.46 -15.87 4.77
C LEU A 131 9.58 -17.31 5.27
N ALA A 132 8.47 -17.92 5.71
CA ALA A 132 8.46 -19.31 6.18
C ALA A 132 8.88 -20.30 5.09
N ALA A 133 8.53 -20.02 3.83
CA ALA A 133 8.98 -20.83 2.69
C ALA A 133 10.47 -20.63 2.36
N LEU A 134 10.97 -19.39 2.44
CA LEU A 134 12.38 -19.06 2.13
C LEU A 134 13.34 -19.47 3.24
N ARG A 135 12.93 -19.29 4.50
CA ARG A 135 13.74 -19.50 5.71
C ARG A 135 12.84 -20.08 6.80
N PRO A 136 12.54 -21.39 6.73
CA PRO A 136 11.67 -22.09 7.70
C PRO A 136 12.27 -22.17 9.11
N ASP A 137 13.54 -21.86 9.23
CA ASP A 137 14.29 -21.81 10.49
C ASP A 137 14.12 -20.51 11.28
N LEU A 138 13.47 -19.48 10.71
CA LEU A 138 13.26 -18.20 11.39
C LEU A 138 12.09 -18.26 12.38
N ASP A 139 12.22 -17.51 13.47
CA ASP A 139 11.15 -17.32 14.46
C ASP A 139 10.32 -16.08 14.11
N LEU A 140 9.14 -16.27 13.51
CA LEU A 140 8.31 -15.19 12.97
C LEU A 140 7.33 -14.66 14.01
N HIS A 141 7.52 -13.41 14.43
CA HIS A 141 6.73 -12.72 15.45
C HIS A 141 5.68 -11.76 14.85
N PRO A 142 4.45 -11.72 15.39
CA PRO A 142 3.49 -10.71 15.04
C PRO A 142 3.97 -9.33 15.49
N LEU A 143 3.78 -8.31 14.65
CA LEU A 143 4.31 -6.97 14.88
C LEU A 143 3.25 -5.89 14.64
N ARG A 144 3.14 -4.92 15.56
CA ARG A 144 2.24 -3.77 15.47
C ARG A 144 2.96 -2.46 15.66
N GLY A 145 2.22 -1.38 15.43
CA GLY A 145 2.72 -0.02 15.55
C GLY A 145 3.04 0.61 14.19
N ASN A 146 3.42 1.88 14.22
CA ASN A 146 3.93 2.62 13.09
C ASN A 146 5.37 2.16 12.72
N ILE A 147 5.96 2.79 11.71
CA ILE A 147 7.31 2.45 11.21
C ILE A 147 8.34 2.57 12.35
N ASP A 148 8.32 3.69 13.08
CA ASP A 148 9.29 3.96 14.14
C ASP A 148 9.19 2.93 15.27
N THR A 149 7.96 2.62 15.72
CA THR A 149 7.71 1.59 16.73
C THR A 149 8.27 0.24 16.29
N ARG A 150 8.02 -0.14 15.02
CA ARG A 150 8.48 -1.44 14.49
C ARG A 150 10.00 -1.52 14.37
N MET A 151 10.66 -0.48 13.89
CA MET A 151 12.12 -0.41 13.87
C MET A 151 12.71 -0.35 15.27
N GLY A 152 11.98 0.22 16.23
CA GLY A 152 12.38 0.28 17.64
C GLY A 152 12.62 -1.09 18.26
N TYR A 153 11.84 -2.12 17.87
CA TYR A 153 12.05 -3.50 18.34
C TYR A 153 13.40 -4.10 17.89
N VAL A 154 13.93 -3.65 16.74
CA VAL A 154 15.28 -4.05 16.31
C VAL A 154 16.34 -3.27 17.10
N ALA A 155 16.12 -1.98 17.30
CA ALA A 155 17.06 -1.15 18.06
C ALA A 155 17.15 -1.55 19.54
N SER A 156 16.04 -2.02 20.16
CA SER A 156 16.04 -2.53 21.55
C SER A 156 16.61 -3.95 21.68
N GLY A 157 16.78 -4.68 20.57
CA GLY A 157 17.19 -6.08 20.57
C GLY A 157 16.06 -7.08 20.90
N ASP A 158 14.80 -6.63 20.92
CA ASP A 158 13.63 -7.52 21.07
C ASP A 158 13.43 -8.40 19.83
N LEU A 159 13.77 -7.87 18.65
CA LEU A 159 13.78 -8.58 17.37
C LEU A 159 15.13 -8.43 16.68
N ASP A 160 15.50 -9.41 15.88
CA ASP A 160 16.72 -9.37 15.06
C ASP A 160 16.48 -8.62 13.74
N ALA A 161 15.24 -8.66 13.23
CA ALA A 161 14.84 -7.93 12.03
C ALA A 161 13.33 -7.67 11.99
N VAL A 162 12.90 -6.73 11.13
CA VAL A 162 11.49 -6.49 10.79
C VAL A 162 11.34 -6.36 9.29
N VAL A 163 10.18 -6.78 8.74
CA VAL A 163 9.86 -6.59 7.33
C VAL A 163 8.83 -5.48 7.16
N LEU A 164 9.20 -4.47 6.39
CA LEU A 164 8.41 -3.26 6.14
C LEU A 164 8.21 -3.06 4.64
N ALA A 165 7.37 -2.10 4.25
CA ALA A 165 7.25 -1.67 2.85
C ALA A 165 8.26 -0.56 2.57
N ALA A 166 9.05 -0.69 1.49
CA ALA A 166 10.01 0.32 1.04
C ALA A 166 9.37 1.71 0.95
N ALA A 167 8.22 1.79 0.29
CA ALA A 167 7.45 3.01 0.14
C ALA A 167 7.16 3.76 1.46
N GLY A 168 7.01 3.02 2.55
CA GLY A 168 6.78 3.62 3.87
C GLY A 168 8.03 4.28 4.41
N LEU A 169 9.18 3.59 4.36
CA LEU A 169 10.47 4.11 4.81
C LEU A 169 10.93 5.31 3.97
N ASP A 170 10.84 5.17 2.65
CA ASP A 170 11.26 6.21 1.71
C ASP A 170 10.45 7.50 1.91
N ARG A 171 9.13 7.41 2.13
CA ARG A 171 8.26 8.56 2.36
C ARG A 171 8.53 9.31 3.66
N VAL A 172 8.95 8.60 4.70
CA VAL A 172 9.33 9.26 5.97
C VAL A 172 10.83 9.56 6.06
N GLY A 173 11.59 9.36 4.97
CA GLY A 173 13.00 9.75 4.86
C GLY A 173 13.98 8.85 5.61
N VAL A 174 13.63 7.58 5.84
CA VAL A 174 14.49 6.59 6.53
C VAL A 174 14.76 5.35 5.68
N GLY A 175 14.70 5.49 4.36
CA GLY A 175 14.90 4.39 3.41
C GLY A 175 16.27 3.71 3.53
N GLU A 176 17.30 4.43 3.98
CA GLU A 176 18.65 3.93 4.24
C GLU A 176 18.74 2.93 5.41
N ARG A 177 17.68 2.85 6.24
CA ARG A 177 17.60 1.85 7.32
C ARG A 177 17.33 0.44 6.80
N ALA A 178 16.93 0.30 5.53
CA ALA A 178 16.74 -0.99 4.90
C ALA A 178 18.09 -1.67 4.67
N THR A 179 18.27 -2.87 5.25
CA THR A 179 19.47 -3.69 5.06
C THR A 179 19.40 -4.57 3.82
N GLN A 180 18.17 -4.82 3.34
CA GLN A 180 17.89 -5.51 2.08
C GLN A 180 16.56 -5.02 1.50
N ARG A 181 16.50 -4.82 0.16
CA ARG A 181 15.26 -4.69 -0.60
C ARG A 181 15.00 -5.99 -1.33
N PHE A 182 13.83 -6.59 -1.10
CA PHE A 182 13.49 -7.87 -1.72
C PHE A 182 13.16 -7.73 -3.20
N GLY A 183 13.76 -8.60 -4.01
CA GLY A 183 13.42 -8.77 -5.41
C GLY A 183 12.09 -9.51 -5.61
N ILE A 184 11.59 -9.52 -6.87
CA ILE A 184 10.34 -10.24 -7.23
C ILE A 184 10.47 -11.75 -6.98
N ASP A 185 11.65 -12.31 -7.20
CA ASP A 185 11.90 -13.73 -7.01
C ASP A 185 11.93 -14.13 -5.54
N GLU A 186 12.30 -13.19 -4.66
CA GLU A 186 12.34 -13.41 -3.23
C GLU A 186 10.97 -13.19 -2.59
N MET A 187 10.42 -11.98 -2.71
CA MET A 187 9.18 -11.62 -2.03
C MET A 187 8.29 -10.69 -2.88
N LEU A 188 7.16 -11.20 -3.36
CA LEU A 188 6.17 -10.37 -4.03
C LEU A 188 5.41 -9.50 -3.04
N PRO A 189 5.26 -8.19 -3.35
CA PRO A 189 4.58 -7.23 -2.49
C PRO A 189 3.06 -7.46 -2.40
N ALA A 190 2.40 -6.73 -1.51
CA ALA A 190 0.94 -6.66 -1.53
C ALA A 190 0.46 -5.96 -2.82
N PRO A 191 -0.66 -6.42 -3.41
CA PRO A 191 -1.27 -5.72 -4.54
C PRO A 191 -1.44 -4.22 -4.25
N ALA A 192 -1.02 -3.36 -5.18
CA ALA A 192 -0.99 -1.91 -5.08
C ALA A 192 -0.07 -1.33 -3.97
N GLN A 193 0.85 -2.10 -3.38
CA GLN A 193 1.84 -1.54 -2.45
C GLN A 193 2.67 -0.46 -3.15
N GLY A 194 2.98 0.63 -2.43
CA GLY A 194 3.71 1.79 -2.97
C GLY A 194 2.82 2.82 -3.66
N ALA A 195 1.61 2.46 -4.08
CA ALA A 195 0.67 3.39 -4.68
C ALA A 195 -0.21 4.09 -3.63
N LEU A 196 -0.59 5.32 -3.93
CA LEU A 196 -1.66 6.05 -3.26
C LEU A 196 -2.95 5.93 -4.08
N ALA A 197 -4.07 5.95 -3.39
CA ALA A 197 -5.39 6.17 -3.96
C ALA A 197 -5.94 7.50 -3.44
N VAL A 198 -6.32 8.38 -4.35
CA VAL A 198 -6.89 9.69 -4.03
C VAL A 198 -8.35 9.67 -4.44
N GLU A 199 -9.25 9.75 -3.46
CA GLU A 199 -10.70 9.70 -3.65
C GLU A 199 -11.34 11.05 -3.33
N CYS A 200 -12.46 11.33 -3.97
CA CYS A 200 -13.40 12.37 -3.58
C CYS A 200 -14.85 11.83 -3.67
N ARG A 201 -15.83 12.61 -3.26
CA ARG A 201 -17.24 12.24 -3.50
C ARG A 201 -17.54 12.24 -5.00
N ALA A 202 -18.33 11.29 -5.47
CA ALA A 202 -18.70 11.17 -6.88
C ALA A 202 -19.52 12.36 -7.40
N ASP A 203 -20.25 13.04 -6.51
CA ASP A 203 -21.08 14.21 -6.83
C ASP A 203 -20.33 15.56 -6.75
N ASP A 204 -19.08 15.56 -6.27
CA ASP A 204 -18.24 16.75 -6.18
C ASP A 204 -17.39 16.91 -7.45
N THR A 205 -18.01 17.44 -8.50
CA THR A 205 -17.37 17.61 -9.82
C THR A 205 -16.08 18.44 -9.75
N GLY A 206 -16.05 19.49 -8.92
CA GLY A 206 -14.85 20.34 -8.78
C GLY A 206 -13.67 19.62 -8.12
N ALA A 207 -13.93 18.80 -7.09
CA ALA A 207 -12.88 17.96 -6.52
C ALA A 207 -12.47 16.85 -7.49
N ALA A 208 -13.42 16.25 -8.21
CA ALA A 208 -13.17 15.20 -9.19
C ALA A 208 -12.25 15.67 -10.34
N GLU A 209 -12.49 16.87 -10.89
CA GLU A 209 -11.63 17.46 -11.90
C GLU A 209 -10.21 17.70 -11.38
N ALA A 210 -10.06 18.24 -10.17
CA ALA A 210 -8.75 18.47 -9.57
C ALA A 210 -8.00 17.16 -9.29
N VAL A 211 -8.69 16.14 -8.73
CA VAL A 211 -8.13 14.83 -8.42
C VAL A 211 -7.69 14.10 -9.69
N ALA A 212 -8.47 14.20 -10.79
CA ALA A 212 -8.14 13.56 -12.06
C ALA A 212 -6.79 14.03 -12.64
N LEU A 213 -6.35 15.27 -12.35
CA LEU A 213 -5.04 15.79 -12.78
C LEU A 213 -3.86 15.09 -12.12
N LEU A 214 -4.08 14.40 -11.00
CA LEU A 214 -3.05 13.67 -10.27
C LEU A 214 -2.84 12.26 -10.80
N ASP A 215 -3.69 11.81 -11.72
CA ASP A 215 -3.66 10.43 -12.16
C ASP A 215 -2.50 10.13 -13.09
N HIS A 216 -1.72 9.10 -12.74
CA HIS A 216 -0.61 8.62 -13.53
C HIS A 216 -0.95 7.28 -14.16
N LEU A 217 -1.33 7.29 -15.44
CA LEU A 217 -1.83 6.14 -16.16
C LEU A 217 -0.94 4.88 -16.04
N PRO A 218 0.40 4.95 -16.20
CA PRO A 218 1.25 3.76 -16.02
C PRO A 218 1.20 3.17 -14.61
N SER A 219 0.99 3.98 -13.57
CA SER A 219 0.80 3.48 -12.20
C SER A 219 -0.57 2.86 -12.04
N ARG A 220 -1.62 3.51 -12.55
CA ARG A 220 -3.00 3.01 -12.50
C ARG A 220 -3.14 1.66 -13.19
N VAL A 221 -2.61 1.49 -14.40
CA VAL A 221 -2.66 0.23 -15.13
C VAL A 221 -2.05 -0.91 -14.31
N ARG A 222 -0.84 -0.70 -13.77
CA ARG A 222 -0.15 -1.72 -12.96
C ARG A 222 -0.95 -2.11 -11.72
N VAL A 223 -1.40 -1.13 -10.94
CA VAL A 223 -2.14 -1.43 -9.68
C VAL A 223 -3.53 -2.00 -9.95
N THR A 224 -4.16 -1.64 -11.09
CA THR A 224 -5.44 -2.21 -11.50
C THR A 224 -5.29 -3.70 -11.79
N ALA A 225 -4.26 -4.12 -12.54
CA ALA A 225 -3.98 -5.52 -12.80
C ALA A 225 -3.77 -6.32 -11.50
N GLU A 226 -2.94 -5.80 -10.58
CA GLU A 226 -2.69 -6.41 -9.29
C GLU A 226 -3.95 -6.54 -8.44
N ARG A 227 -4.78 -5.51 -8.38
CA ARG A 227 -6.01 -5.49 -7.58
C ARG A 227 -7.11 -6.37 -8.20
N ARG A 228 -7.18 -6.47 -9.54
CA ARG A 228 -8.08 -7.39 -10.22
C ARG A 228 -7.77 -8.84 -9.88
N LEU A 229 -6.47 -9.21 -9.85
CA LEU A 229 -6.07 -10.55 -9.39
C LEU A 229 -6.62 -10.83 -7.97
N LEU A 230 -6.42 -9.90 -7.05
CA LEU A 230 -6.90 -10.04 -5.66
C LEU A 230 -8.43 -10.20 -5.61
N ALA A 231 -9.15 -9.42 -6.42
CA ALA A 231 -10.62 -9.50 -6.51
C ALA A 231 -11.11 -10.83 -7.11
N GLN A 232 -10.45 -11.32 -8.18
CA GLN A 232 -10.80 -12.60 -8.82
C GLN A 232 -10.55 -13.82 -7.90
N LEU A 233 -9.54 -13.72 -7.03
CA LEU A 233 -9.28 -14.74 -6.03
C LEU A 233 -10.23 -14.62 -4.82
N GLU A 234 -11.15 -13.67 -4.82
CA GLU A 234 -12.01 -13.34 -3.66
C GLU A 234 -11.21 -13.18 -2.37
N ALA A 235 -9.94 -12.76 -2.52
CA ALA A 235 -8.98 -12.67 -1.45
C ALA A 235 -9.03 -11.28 -0.79
N GLY A 236 -9.14 -11.25 0.53
CA GLY A 236 -9.03 -10.03 1.33
C GLY A 236 -7.58 -9.69 1.68
N CYS A 237 -7.39 -8.56 2.39
CA CYS A 237 -6.07 -8.10 2.84
C CYS A 237 -5.38 -9.09 3.82
N THR A 238 -6.09 -10.08 4.33
CA THR A 238 -5.58 -11.13 5.22
C THR A 238 -5.11 -12.38 4.48
N ALA A 239 -5.37 -12.47 3.16
CA ALA A 239 -4.92 -13.61 2.37
C ALA A 239 -3.41 -13.51 2.08
N PRO A 240 -2.69 -14.65 2.07
CA PRO A 240 -1.27 -14.71 1.74
C PRO A 240 -1.04 -14.62 0.22
N VAL A 241 -1.51 -13.52 -0.39
CA VAL A 241 -1.43 -13.21 -1.81
C VAL A 241 -0.50 -12.03 -2.03
N GLY A 242 0.48 -12.20 -2.91
CA GLY A 242 1.33 -11.13 -3.42
C GLY A 242 1.14 -10.94 -4.92
N ALA A 243 1.28 -9.70 -5.37
CA ALA A 243 1.29 -9.41 -6.81
C ALA A 243 2.12 -8.17 -7.12
N ARG A 244 2.78 -8.20 -8.28
CA ARG A 244 3.49 -7.05 -8.84
C ARG A 244 3.31 -7.05 -10.36
N ALA A 245 2.82 -5.92 -10.87
CA ALA A 245 2.75 -5.68 -12.30
C ALA A 245 3.84 -4.70 -12.74
N GLU A 246 4.46 -5.00 -13.86
CA GLU A 246 5.46 -4.18 -14.55
C GLU A 246 4.94 -3.81 -15.93
N LEU A 247 5.18 -2.58 -16.36
CA LEU A 247 4.79 -2.09 -17.68
C LEU A 247 6.05 -1.55 -18.37
N ALA A 248 6.47 -2.24 -19.42
CA ALA A 248 7.64 -1.88 -20.21
C ALA A 248 7.40 -2.14 -21.69
N GLY A 249 7.70 -1.16 -22.56
CA GLY A 249 7.58 -1.30 -23.99
C GLY A 249 6.19 -1.70 -24.51
N GLY A 250 5.13 -1.24 -23.84
CA GLY A 250 3.76 -1.62 -24.20
C GLY A 250 3.32 -3.02 -23.72
N VAL A 251 4.18 -3.74 -22.99
CA VAL A 251 3.86 -5.04 -22.41
C VAL A 251 3.64 -4.91 -20.91
N LEU A 252 2.49 -5.37 -20.43
CA LEU A 252 2.19 -5.50 -19.02
C LEU A 252 2.48 -6.93 -18.57
N THR A 253 3.39 -7.10 -17.62
CA THR A 253 3.72 -8.39 -16.99
C THR A 253 3.20 -8.39 -15.57
N LEU A 254 2.39 -9.40 -15.21
CA LEU A 254 1.87 -9.59 -13.85
C LEU A 254 2.51 -10.82 -13.23
N HIS A 255 3.24 -10.63 -12.14
CA HIS A 255 3.75 -11.68 -11.27
C HIS A 255 2.81 -11.85 -10.09
N ALA A 256 2.51 -13.09 -9.74
CA ALA A 256 1.61 -13.43 -8.64
C ALA A 256 2.18 -14.53 -7.76
N VAL A 257 1.83 -14.51 -6.48
CA VAL A 257 2.10 -15.58 -5.53
C VAL A 257 0.88 -15.79 -4.64
N VAL A 258 0.54 -17.06 -4.44
CA VAL A 258 -0.40 -17.51 -3.41
C VAL A 258 0.34 -18.55 -2.57
N ALA A 259 0.31 -18.41 -1.26
CA ALA A 259 1.03 -19.30 -0.37
C ALA A 259 0.12 -19.87 0.72
N ALA A 260 0.45 -21.03 1.25
CA ALA A 260 -0.14 -21.49 2.50
C ALA A 260 0.35 -20.61 3.66
N HIS A 261 -0.46 -20.45 4.72
CA HIS A 261 -0.11 -19.58 5.85
C HIS A 261 1.19 -19.98 6.56
N ASP A 262 1.51 -21.26 6.55
CA ASP A 262 2.71 -21.86 7.14
C ASP A 262 3.91 -21.88 6.16
N GLY A 263 3.74 -21.43 4.93
CA GLY A 263 4.76 -21.46 3.88
C GLY A 263 5.02 -22.82 3.26
N SER A 264 4.28 -23.88 3.66
CA SER A 264 4.47 -25.25 3.15
C SER A 264 4.21 -25.41 1.65
N THR A 265 3.40 -24.53 1.08
CA THR A 265 3.08 -24.51 -0.35
C THR A 265 3.13 -23.08 -0.84
N VAL A 266 3.86 -22.85 -1.94
CA VAL A 266 3.95 -21.55 -2.61
C VAL A 266 3.71 -21.77 -4.10
N LEU A 267 2.63 -21.18 -4.61
CA LEU A 267 2.30 -21.18 -6.03
C LEU A 267 2.70 -19.83 -6.59
N ARG A 268 3.53 -19.81 -7.63
CA ARG A 268 3.90 -18.61 -8.38
C ARG A 268 3.38 -18.72 -9.81
N ALA A 269 2.92 -17.63 -10.34
CA ALA A 269 2.46 -17.52 -11.72
C ALA A 269 2.90 -16.18 -12.31
N GLU A 270 3.09 -16.17 -13.60
CA GLU A 270 3.37 -14.99 -14.39
C GLU A 270 2.47 -15.00 -15.65
N GLY A 271 2.00 -13.81 -16.01
CA GLY A 271 1.23 -13.61 -17.23
C GLY A 271 1.59 -12.28 -17.87
N THR A 272 1.59 -12.25 -19.19
CA THR A 272 1.89 -11.05 -19.98
C THR A 272 0.73 -10.71 -20.91
N VAL A 273 0.51 -9.41 -21.12
CA VAL A 273 -0.42 -8.90 -22.10
C VAL A 273 0.21 -7.72 -22.84
N ASP A 274 0.08 -7.74 -24.16
CA ASP A 274 0.46 -6.60 -24.99
C ASP A 274 -0.64 -5.54 -24.87
N THR A 275 -0.26 -4.37 -24.35
CA THR A 275 -1.18 -3.22 -24.21
C THR A 275 -1.16 -2.34 -25.46
N GLY A 276 -0.31 -2.65 -26.46
CA GLY A 276 -0.10 -1.85 -27.67
C GLY A 276 0.48 -0.48 -27.38
N ASP A 277 0.66 0.33 -28.41
CA ASP A 277 1.03 1.74 -28.31
C ASP A 277 -0.12 2.63 -27.76
N HIS A 278 -1.24 2.01 -27.40
CA HIS A 278 -2.34 2.75 -26.80
C HIS A 278 -1.95 3.16 -25.38
N PRO A 279 -1.88 4.47 -25.07
CA PRO A 279 -2.06 4.91 -23.71
C PRO A 279 -3.41 4.32 -23.29
N ALA A 280 -3.39 3.39 -22.33
CA ALA A 280 -4.57 2.65 -21.93
C ALA A 280 -5.73 3.64 -21.78
N GLY A 281 -6.74 3.51 -22.62
CA GLY A 281 -7.97 4.27 -22.49
C GLY A 281 -8.57 4.01 -21.10
N PRO A 282 -9.57 4.77 -20.68
CA PRO A 282 -10.18 4.56 -19.37
C PRO A 282 -10.57 3.08 -19.28
N VAL A 283 -9.94 2.36 -18.35
CA VAL A 283 -10.33 1.00 -18.01
C VAL A 283 -11.73 1.14 -17.45
N THR A 284 -12.73 0.87 -18.29
CA THR A 284 -14.12 0.87 -17.85
C THR A 284 -14.30 -0.28 -16.87
N ALA A 285 -15.18 -0.10 -15.89
CA ALA A 285 -15.47 -1.12 -14.87
C ALA A 285 -16.06 -2.43 -15.43
N ALA A 286 -16.08 -2.58 -16.75
CA ALA A 286 -16.69 -3.69 -17.49
C ALA A 286 -15.67 -4.63 -18.18
N ASP A 287 -14.36 -4.30 -18.23
CA ASP A 287 -13.34 -5.14 -18.87
C ASP A 287 -12.47 -5.89 -17.87
#